data_319f616c9b42b343c8a70af595ef8b26
#
_entry.id   319f616c9b42b343c8a70af595ef8b26
#
_cell.length_a   1.000
_cell.length_b   1.000
_cell.length_c   1.000
_cell.angle_alpha   90.00
_cell.angle_beta   90.00
_cell.angle_gamma   90.00
#
_symmetry.space_group_name_H-M   'P 1'
#
loop_
_entity.id
_entity.type
_entity.pdbx_description
1 polymer ?
#
loop_
_entity_poly.entity_id
_entity_poly.type
_entity_poly.pdbx_seq_one_letter_code
_entity_poly.pdbx_strand_id
1 'polypeptide(L)'
;DGRLNITVDGYYSTTRDLLLSLQTIHTTGYTSRFTNLGKTSNRGVEVSVESRNIVKPKFGWTTSFTLSHNKQMVDDIGHEEYVSCLESGGNTNYMMYGYKTGYPLNALWGFQYAGVWKTTDQFERNRFTKSYISSSTGSDAQLMLGYPKYVDQNRDGILSEEDLIYLGNSDPVLYGGFQN
;
A
#
# COMPACT_ATOMS: atom_id res chain seq x y z
N ASP A 1 -34.88 30.62 -3.40
CA ASP A 1 -35.75 29.57 -3.98
C ASP A 1 -35.43 28.15 -3.50
N GLY A 2 -34.28 27.92 -2.84
CA GLY A 2 -33.91 26.60 -2.31
C GLY A 2 -33.81 25.46 -3.35
N ARG A 3 -33.51 25.81 -4.60
CA ARG A 3 -33.40 24.84 -5.70
C ARG A 3 -32.00 24.24 -5.85
N LEU A 4 -31.00 24.94 -5.33
CA LEU A 4 -29.62 24.49 -5.35
C LEU A 4 -29.11 24.42 -3.91
N ASN A 5 -28.63 23.27 -3.53
CA ASN A 5 -27.95 23.05 -2.26
C ASN A 5 -26.54 22.55 -2.54
N ILE A 6 -25.54 23.22 -2.00
CA ILE A 6 -24.13 22.88 -2.14
C ILE A 6 -23.56 22.77 -0.75
N THR A 7 -22.95 21.64 -0.44
CA THR A 7 -22.23 21.40 0.80
C THR A 7 -20.78 21.06 0.46
N VAL A 8 -19.87 21.70 1.14
CA VAL A 8 -18.43 21.43 1.02
C VAL A 8 -17.89 21.23 2.41
N ASP A 9 -17.35 20.07 2.66
CA ASP A 9 -16.75 19.69 3.93
C ASP A 9 -15.26 19.40 3.74
N GLY A 10 -14.43 19.97 4.60
CA GLY A 10 -13.01 19.69 4.65
C GLY A 10 -12.65 19.18 6.04
N TYR A 11 -11.83 18.15 6.12
CA TYR A 11 -11.42 17.59 7.41
C TYR A 11 -9.94 17.24 7.44
N TYR A 12 -9.41 17.31 8.67
CA TYR A 12 -8.08 16.83 9.00
C TYR A 12 -8.14 16.17 10.37
N SER A 13 -7.67 14.94 10.45
CA SER A 13 -7.58 14.18 11.71
C SER A 13 -6.21 13.55 11.86
N THR A 14 -5.79 13.38 13.10
CA THR A 14 -4.54 12.68 13.45
C THR A 14 -4.87 11.63 14.50
N THR A 15 -4.43 10.41 14.25
CA THR A 15 -4.47 9.32 15.22
C THR A 15 -3.06 9.07 15.71
N ARG A 16 -2.92 8.93 17.03
CA ARG A 16 -1.64 8.64 17.70
C ARG A 16 -1.77 7.38 18.51
N ASP A 17 -0.64 6.84 18.93
CA ASP A 17 -0.56 5.67 19.80
C ASP A 17 -1.24 4.43 19.18
N LEU A 18 -1.08 4.26 17.87
CA LEU A 18 -1.56 3.07 17.18
C LEU A 18 -0.79 1.84 17.67
N LEU A 19 -1.53 0.77 17.94
CA LEU A 19 -0.96 -0.52 18.27
C LEU A 19 -0.43 -1.18 17.00
N LEU A 20 0.89 -1.26 16.91
CA LEU A 20 1.60 -1.98 15.84
C LEU A 20 2.18 -3.27 16.39
N SER A 21 2.07 -4.34 15.60
CA SER A 21 2.75 -5.60 15.89
C SER A 21 4.14 -5.55 15.28
N LEU A 22 5.15 -5.49 16.10
CA LEU A 22 6.56 -5.52 15.69
C LEU A 22 7.14 -6.90 15.92
N GLN A 23 7.93 -7.39 14.97
CA GLN A 23 8.70 -8.60 15.15
C GLN A 23 9.78 -8.37 16.22
N THR A 24 9.98 -9.35 17.09
CA THR A 24 11.00 -9.30 18.13
C THR A 24 12.10 -10.30 17.84
N ILE A 25 13.29 -10.01 18.40
CA ILE A 25 14.42 -10.92 18.31
C ILE A 25 14.05 -12.25 19.00
N HIS A 26 14.30 -13.38 18.34
CA HIS A 26 13.94 -14.72 18.81
C HIS A 26 14.47 -15.07 20.22
N THR A 27 15.50 -14.37 20.69
CA THR A 27 16.07 -14.55 22.04
C THR A 27 15.12 -14.14 23.17
N THR A 28 14.08 -13.36 22.87
CA THR A 28 13.09 -12.94 23.88
C THR A 28 12.02 -13.98 24.18
N GLY A 29 11.95 -15.06 23.39
CA GLY A 29 10.92 -16.09 23.48
C GLY A 29 9.57 -15.71 22.86
N TYR A 30 9.46 -14.51 22.31
CA TYR A 30 8.27 -14.03 21.59
C TYR A 30 8.63 -13.70 20.15
N THR A 31 7.75 -14.03 19.21
CA THR A 31 7.94 -13.71 17.77
C THR A 31 7.54 -12.30 17.43
N SER A 32 6.59 -11.71 18.16
CA SER A 32 6.12 -10.34 17.98
C SER A 32 5.67 -9.74 19.29
N ARG A 33 5.64 -8.41 19.33
CA ARG A 33 5.07 -7.63 20.43
C ARG A 33 4.20 -6.51 19.88
N PHE A 34 3.13 -6.17 20.58
CA PHE A 34 2.37 -4.96 20.33
C PHE A 34 3.02 -3.77 21.02
N THR A 35 3.12 -2.67 20.31
CA THR A 35 3.68 -1.41 20.83
C THR A 35 2.89 -0.22 20.29
N ASN A 36 2.77 0.82 21.12
CA ASN A 36 2.05 2.07 20.80
C ASN A 36 3.03 3.05 20.16
N LEU A 37 3.31 2.89 18.87
CA LEU A 37 4.30 3.73 18.18
C LEU A 37 3.75 4.43 16.94
N GLY A 38 2.54 4.09 16.51
CA GLY A 38 2.03 4.59 15.25
C GLY A 38 1.39 5.97 15.37
N LYS A 39 1.68 6.85 14.40
CA LYS A 39 0.97 8.09 14.16
C LYS A 39 0.54 8.13 12.70
N THR A 40 -0.74 8.42 12.47
CA THR A 40 -1.29 8.61 11.14
C THR A 40 -2.08 9.90 11.05
N SER A 41 -2.13 10.45 9.85
CA SER A 41 -2.99 11.58 9.54
C SER A 41 -3.96 11.21 8.42
N ASN A 42 -5.13 11.80 8.47
CA ASN A 42 -6.16 11.68 7.46
C ASN A 42 -6.69 13.07 7.11
N ARG A 43 -6.72 13.38 5.82
CA ARG A 43 -7.25 14.64 5.31
C ARG A 43 -8.11 14.39 4.10
N GLY A 44 -9.19 15.14 3.97
CA GLY A 44 -10.06 14.98 2.82
C GLY A 44 -10.93 16.18 2.59
N VAL A 45 -11.56 16.16 1.44
CA VAL A 45 -12.57 17.14 1.00
C VAL A 45 -13.74 16.38 0.41
N GLU A 46 -14.93 16.77 0.81
CA GLU A 46 -16.19 16.23 0.30
C GLU A 46 -17.04 17.34 -0.27
N VAL A 47 -17.60 17.10 -1.43
CA VAL A 47 -18.50 18.04 -2.10
C VAL A 47 -19.80 17.33 -2.42
N SER A 48 -20.91 17.91 -2.02
CA SER A 48 -22.26 17.44 -2.36
C SER A 48 -23.05 18.59 -3.01
N VAL A 49 -23.63 18.30 -4.15
CA VAL A 49 -24.47 19.25 -4.90
C VAL A 49 -25.80 18.58 -5.18
N GLU A 50 -26.88 19.19 -4.74
CA GLU A 50 -28.25 18.79 -5.06
C GLU A 50 -28.94 19.94 -5.81
N SER A 51 -29.51 19.65 -6.95
CA SER A 51 -30.23 20.60 -7.77
C SER A 51 -31.64 20.09 -8.10
N ARG A 52 -32.65 20.88 -7.73
CA ARG A 52 -34.04 20.64 -8.11
C ARG A 52 -34.31 21.36 -9.43
N ASN A 53 -34.03 20.66 -10.53
CA ASN A 53 -34.09 21.24 -11.89
C ASN A 53 -35.52 21.63 -12.31
N ILE A 54 -36.47 20.75 -12.05
CA ILE A 54 -37.88 20.99 -12.35
C ILE A 54 -38.72 20.59 -11.13
N VAL A 55 -39.56 21.52 -10.71
CA VAL A 55 -40.55 21.32 -9.65
C VAL A 55 -41.92 21.72 -10.15
N LYS A 56 -42.71 20.74 -10.59
CA LYS A 56 -44.09 20.93 -11.03
C LYS A 56 -45.03 19.98 -10.29
N PRO A 57 -46.32 20.25 -10.15
CA PRO A 57 -47.25 19.39 -9.41
C PRO A 57 -47.31 17.95 -9.90
N LYS A 58 -47.01 17.69 -11.15
CA LYS A 58 -47.07 16.34 -11.75
C LYS A 58 -45.72 15.82 -12.24
N PHE A 59 -44.64 16.60 -12.08
CA PHE A 59 -43.31 16.20 -12.53
C PHE A 59 -42.24 16.93 -11.73
N GLY A 60 -41.33 16.14 -11.14
CA GLY A 60 -40.16 16.64 -10.45
C GLY A 60 -38.88 16.02 -11.05
N TRP A 61 -37.86 16.84 -11.22
CA TRP A 61 -36.55 16.40 -11.65
C TRP A 61 -35.50 16.96 -10.71
N THR A 62 -34.81 16.07 -10.03
CA THR A 62 -33.71 16.40 -9.08
C THR A 62 -32.45 15.68 -9.53
N THR A 63 -31.34 16.40 -9.54
CA THR A 63 -30.03 15.84 -9.80
C THR A 63 -29.18 16.02 -8.57
N SER A 64 -28.49 14.98 -8.15
CA SER A 64 -27.49 15.03 -7.08
C SER A 64 -26.13 14.52 -7.56
N PHE A 65 -25.09 15.18 -7.09
CA PHE A 65 -23.71 14.83 -7.36
C PHE A 65 -22.92 14.89 -6.06
N THR A 66 -22.14 13.84 -5.79
CA THR A 66 -21.24 13.78 -4.65
C THR A 66 -19.83 13.46 -5.14
N LEU A 67 -18.84 14.08 -4.55
CA LEU A 67 -17.44 13.85 -4.84
C LEU A 67 -16.66 13.89 -3.54
N SER A 68 -15.82 12.88 -3.31
CA SER A 68 -15.00 12.80 -2.12
C SER A 68 -13.56 12.45 -2.50
N HIS A 69 -12.63 13.17 -1.89
CA HIS A 69 -11.21 12.90 -1.94
C HIS A 69 -10.69 12.68 -0.53
N ASN A 70 -10.02 11.56 -0.30
CA ASN A 70 -9.41 11.22 0.99
C ASN A 70 -7.95 10.83 0.82
N LYS A 71 -7.10 11.27 1.74
CA LYS A 71 -5.69 10.90 1.78
C LYS A 71 -5.27 10.57 3.21
N GLN A 72 -4.95 9.30 3.43
CA GLN A 72 -4.40 8.79 4.69
C GLN A 72 -2.89 8.60 4.54
N MET A 73 -2.14 9.03 5.56
CA MET A 73 -0.68 8.95 5.56
C MET A 73 -0.18 8.38 6.88
N VAL A 74 0.89 7.64 6.81
CA VAL A 74 1.69 7.23 7.97
C VAL A 74 2.68 8.34 8.27
N ASP A 75 2.51 9.01 9.41
CA ASP A 75 3.35 10.13 9.81
C ASP A 75 4.58 9.67 10.59
N ASP A 76 4.43 8.60 11.39
CA ASP A 76 5.49 8.07 12.24
C ASP A 76 5.19 6.61 12.60
N ILE A 77 6.20 5.76 12.59
CA ILE A 77 6.17 4.37 13.06
C ILE A 77 7.27 4.07 14.09
N GLY A 78 7.78 5.12 14.73
CA GLY A 78 8.83 5.03 15.73
C GLY A 78 10.22 4.88 15.10
N HIS A 79 10.98 3.93 15.60
CA HIS A 79 12.36 3.69 15.14
C HIS A 79 12.46 2.73 13.96
N GLU A 80 11.32 2.18 13.54
CA GLU A 80 11.29 1.23 12.44
C GLU A 80 11.28 1.98 11.10
N GLU A 81 12.02 1.49 10.14
CA GLU A 81 12.00 2.04 8.79
C GLU A 81 10.79 1.55 8.00
N TYR A 82 10.43 0.29 8.21
CA TYR A 82 9.33 -0.39 7.56
C TYR A 82 8.71 -1.43 8.49
N VAL A 83 7.39 -1.46 8.58
CA VAL A 83 6.64 -2.47 9.34
C VAL A 83 5.81 -3.30 8.38
N SER A 84 6.16 -4.56 8.21
CA SER A 84 5.38 -5.51 7.42
C SER A 84 4.06 -5.84 8.11
N CYS A 85 2.96 -5.81 7.36
CA CYS A 85 1.64 -6.22 7.84
C CYS A 85 1.34 -7.70 7.56
N LEU A 86 2.27 -8.44 6.98
CA LEU A 86 2.08 -9.86 6.74
C LEU A 86 2.37 -10.66 8.00
N GLU A 87 1.37 -11.39 8.46
CA GLU A 87 1.58 -12.43 9.46
C GLU A 87 2.48 -13.53 8.88
N SER A 88 3.48 -13.91 9.67
CA SER A 88 4.44 -14.95 9.34
C SER A 88 3.69 -16.28 9.11
N GLY A 89 3.54 -16.73 7.86
CA GLY A 89 2.94 -18.04 7.56
C GLY A 89 2.34 -18.20 6.16
N GLY A 90 2.21 -17.16 5.38
CA GLY A 90 1.67 -17.23 4.02
C GLY A 90 2.77 -17.22 2.97
N ASN A 91 2.65 -18.11 1.98
CA ASN A 91 3.51 -18.18 0.80
C ASN A 91 3.25 -17.01 -0.17
N THR A 92 3.16 -15.79 0.35
CA THR A 92 2.81 -14.56 -0.38
C THR A 92 4.06 -13.79 -0.74
N ASN A 93 4.79 -14.31 -1.69
CA ASN A 93 6.15 -13.88 -1.99
C ASN A 93 6.27 -12.59 -2.82
N TYR A 94 5.20 -11.86 -3.15
CA TYR A 94 5.34 -10.84 -4.18
C TYR A 94 4.57 -9.53 -3.97
N MET A 95 3.67 -9.45 -3.03
CA MET A 95 2.96 -8.23 -2.68
C MET A 95 2.94 -8.07 -1.17
N MET A 96 3.55 -7.03 -0.68
CA MET A 96 3.62 -6.76 0.75
C MET A 96 2.79 -5.52 1.09
N TYR A 97 1.87 -5.70 2.03
CA TYR A 97 1.29 -4.57 2.75
C TYR A 97 2.24 -4.20 3.89
N GLY A 98 2.54 -2.93 4.01
CA GLY A 98 3.42 -2.49 5.08
C GLY A 98 3.35 -0.99 5.30
N TYR A 99 3.69 -0.59 6.51
CA TYR A 99 3.73 0.80 6.92
C TYR A 99 5.14 1.34 6.77
N LYS A 100 5.26 2.49 6.12
CA LYS A 100 6.49 3.27 6.04
C LYS A 100 6.16 4.74 6.24
N THR A 101 6.94 5.43 7.05
CA THR A 101 6.76 6.86 7.31
C THR A 101 6.79 7.67 6.02
N GLY A 102 5.83 8.56 5.84
CA GLY A 102 5.69 9.41 4.67
C GLY A 102 4.92 8.78 3.50
N TYR A 103 4.43 7.55 3.64
CA TYR A 103 3.64 6.85 2.62
C TYR A 103 2.18 6.68 3.04
N PRO A 104 1.27 6.40 2.08
CA PRO A 104 -0.13 6.10 2.40
C PRO A 104 -0.27 4.91 3.35
N LEU A 105 -1.33 4.92 4.17
CA LEU A 105 -1.60 3.85 5.13
C LEU A 105 -1.79 2.48 4.46
N ASN A 106 -2.45 2.46 3.30
CA ASN A 106 -2.71 1.24 2.52
C ASN A 106 -1.77 1.14 1.31
N ALA A 107 -0.49 1.49 1.52
CA ALA A 107 0.54 1.41 0.50
C ALA A 107 0.82 -0.05 0.11
N LEU A 108 0.97 -0.27 -1.18
CA LEU A 108 1.37 -1.54 -1.77
C LEU A 108 2.85 -1.48 -2.10
N TRP A 109 3.57 -2.45 -1.62
CA TRP A 109 5.01 -2.60 -1.82
C TRP A 109 5.29 -3.85 -2.66
N GLY A 110 6.32 -3.81 -3.46
CA GLY A 110 6.73 -4.97 -4.24
C GLY A 110 8.05 -4.73 -4.94
N PHE A 111 8.57 -5.78 -5.57
CA PHE A 111 9.81 -5.71 -6.31
C PHE A 111 9.59 -5.16 -7.72
N GLN A 112 10.50 -4.34 -8.18
CA GLN A 112 10.50 -3.85 -9.55
C GLN A 112 10.84 -4.98 -10.52
N TYR A 113 9.94 -5.29 -11.43
CA TYR A 113 10.14 -6.32 -12.45
C TYR A 113 11.17 -5.85 -13.49
N ALA A 114 12.16 -6.70 -13.78
CA ALA A 114 13.24 -6.44 -14.73
C ALA A 114 13.24 -7.41 -15.93
N GLY A 115 12.16 -8.17 -16.12
CA GLY A 115 12.06 -9.16 -17.19
C GLY A 115 12.15 -10.60 -16.67
N VAL A 116 12.63 -11.50 -17.49
CA VAL A 116 12.84 -12.91 -17.14
C VAL A 116 14.32 -13.27 -17.26
N TRP A 117 14.74 -14.22 -16.44
CA TRP A 117 16.09 -14.74 -16.48
C TRP A 117 16.35 -15.45 -17.83
N LYS A 118 17.40 -15.02 -18.52
CA LYS A 118 17.87 -15.58 -19.81
C LYS A 118 19.21 -16.25 -19.63
N THR A 119 19.57 -17.07 -20.62
CA THR A 119 20.90 -17.74 -20.64
C THR A 119 22.06 -16.75 -20.65
N THR A 120 21.85 -15.54 -21.18
CA THR A 120 22.85 -14.45 -21.22
C THR A 120 23.09 -13.79 -19.87
N ASP A 121 22.21 -14.00 -18.90
CA ASP A 121 22.25 -13.32 -17.57
C ASP A 121 23.10 -14.09 -16.53
N GLN A 122 24.04 -14.93 -16.99
CA GLN A 122 24.78 -15.87 -16.11
C GLN A 122 25.50 -15.21 -14.93
N PHE A 123 26.03 -14.02 -15.10
CA PHE A 123 26.82 -13.35 -14.06
C PHE A 123 25.96 -12.82 -12.90
N GLU A 124 24.73 -12.47 -13.14
CA GLU A 124 23.81 -11.97 -12.10
C GLU A 124 23.13 -13.09 -11.32
N ARG A 125 23.13 -14.32 -11.84
CA ARG A 125 22.47 -15.48 -11.21
C ARG A 125 23.03 -15.84 -9.86
N ASN A 126 24.32 -15.72 -9.65
CA ASN A 126 24.98 -16.10 -8.41
C ASN A 126 24.76 -15.08 -7.28
N ARG A 127 24.27 -13.90 -7.55
CA ARG A 127 23.98 -12.87 -6.55
C ARG A 127 22.64 -13.09 -5.87
N PHE A 128 21.66 -13.66 -6.56
CA PHE A 128 20.28 -13.78 -6.06
C PHE A 128 19.95 -15.16 -5.44
N THR A 129 20.91 -16.06 -5.33
CA THR A 129 20.66 -17.43 -4.84
C THR A 129 20.41 -17.52 -3.33
N LYS A 130 20.47 -16.41 -2.58
CA LYS A 130 20.47 -16.50 -1.13
C LYS A 130 19.19 -16.15 -0.39
N SER A 131 18.16 -15.52 -0.93
CA SER A 131 17.14 -15.12 -0.01
C SER A 131 15.65 -15.30 -0.35
N TYR A 132 15.18 -15.27 -1.57
CA TYR A 132 13.71 -15.32 -1.75
C TYR A 132 13.18 -16.34 -2.74
N ILE A 133 14.02 -17.13 -3.32
CA ILE A 133 13.60 -18.26 -4.14
C ILE A 133 13.69 -19.48 -3.25
N SER A 134 12.50 -19.99 -2.93
CA SER A 134 12.27 -21.17 -2.10
C SER A 134 13.51 -22.03 -1.87
N SER A 135 13.94 -22.17 -0.63
CA SER A 135 15.03 -23.02 -0.16
C SER A 135 14.88 -24.51 -0.48
N SER A 136 13.86 -24.90 -1.22
CA SER A 136 13.57 -26.30 -1.58
C SER A 136 14.20 -26.76 -2.90
N THR A 137 14.82 -25.86 -3.67
CA THR A 137 15.47 -26.24 -4.90
C THR A 137 16.93 -25.80 -4.85
N GLY A 138 17.80 -26.78 -4.87
CA GLY A 138 19.25 -26.57 -4.80
C GLY A 138 19.76 -25.60 -5.87
N SER A 139 20.93 -25.09 -5.60
CA SER A 139 21.71 -24.02 -6.21
C SER A 139 21.95 -24.05 -7.73
N ASP A 140 21.12 -24.69 -8.54
CA ASP A 140 21.34 -24.75 -9.96
C ASP A 140 20.73 -23.56 -10.70
N ALA A 141 21.62 -22.70 -11.18
CA ALA A 141 21.28 -21.53 -11.99
C ALA A 141 20.41 -21.82 -13.21
N GLN A 142 20.37 -23.06 -13.67
CA GLN A 142 19.51 -23.50 -14.78
C GLN A 142 18.02 -23.53 -14.44
N LEU A 143 17.67 -23.70 -13.16
CA LEU A 143 16.28 -23.72 -12.70
C LEU A 143 15.62 -22.33 -12.71
N MET A 144 16.37 -21.24 -12.89
CA MET A 144 15.86 -19.88 -12.90
C MET A 144 15.53 -19.34 -14.30
N LEU A 145 15.86 -20.08 -15.37
CA LEU A 145 15.53 -19.67 -16.73
C LEU A 145 14.01 -19.57 -16.91
N GLY A 146 13.57 -18.40 -17.40
CA GLY A 146 12.15 -18.11 -17.58
C GLY A 146 11.42 -17.63 -16.32
N TYR A 147 12.05 -17.63 -15.14
CA TYR A 147 11.47 -17.03 -13.93
C TYR A 147 11.58 -15.52 -13.95
N PRO A 148 10.72 -14.79 -13.20
CA PRO A 148 10.80 -13.36 -13.07
C PRO A 148 12.14 -12.91 -12.51
N LYS A 149 12.69 -11.84 -13.11
CA LYS A 149 13.87 -11.12 -12.62
C LYS A 149 13.43 -9.81 -12.01
N TYR A 150 13.98 -9.48 -10.85
CA TYR A 150 13.70 -8.25 -10.13
C TYR A 150 14.95 -7.38 -10.02
N VAL A 151 14.74 -6.08 -9.84
CA VAL A 151 15.84 -5.11 -9.65
C VAL A 151 16.27 -5.13 -8.20
N ASP A 152 17.57 -5.28 -7.98
CA ASP A 152 18.25 -5.01 -6.72
C ASP A 152 18.48 -3.50 -6.63
N GLN A 153 17.69 -2.83 -5.77
CA GLN A 153 17.64 -1.36 -5.70
C GLN A 153 18.88 -0.80 -4.99
N ASN A 154 19.32 -1.46 -3.92
CA ASN A 154 20.47 -1.04 -3.13
C ASN A 154 21.80 -1.59 -3.68
N ARG A 155 21.75 -2.55 -4.62
CA ARG A 155 22.89 -3.21 -5.28
C ARG A 155 23.82 -3.96 -4.31
N ASP A 156 23.27 -4.53 -3.27
CA ASP A 156 24.03 -5.35 -2.31
C ASP A 156 24.18 -6.80 -2.78
N GLY A 157 23.48 -7.18 -3.84
CA GLY A 157 23.50 -8.52 -4.45
C GLY A 157 22.52 -9.49 -3.77
N ILE A 158 21.63 -9.01 -2.91
CA ILE A 158 20.63 -9.80 -2.20
C ILE A 158 19.27 -9.15 -2.41
N LEU A 159 18.32 -9.87 -2.99
CA LEU A 159 16.95 -9.39 -3.08
C LEU A 159 16.28 -9.50 -1.69
N SER A 160 16.01 -8.37 -1.07
CA SER A 160 15.49 -8.27 0.30
C SER A 160 14.33 -7.28 0.42
N GLU A 161 13.84 -7.05 1.62
CA GLU A 161 12.82 -6.04 1.90
C GLU A 161 13.29 -4.61 1.57
N GLU A 162 14.61 -4.39 1.57
CA GLU A 162 15.22 -3.10 1.21
C GLU A 162 15.06 -2.75 -0.27
N ASP A 163 14.80 -3.77 -1.12
CA ASP A 163 14.56 -3.59 -2.56
C ASP A 163 13.09 -3.34 -2.92
N LEU A 164 12.23 -3.30 -1.91
CA LEU A 164 10.82 -3.01 -2.13
C LEU A 164 10.61 -1.56 -2.56
N ILE A 165 9.89 -1.38 -3.64
CA ILE A 165 9.44 -0.07 -4.11
C ILE A 165 7.94 0.13 -3.83
N TYR A 166 7.55 1.38 -3.70
CA TYR A 166 6.14 1.75 -3.63
C TYR A 166 5.48 1.55 -4.99
N LEU A 167 4.52 0.64 -5.06
CA LEU A 167 3.79 0.30 -6.29
C LEU A 167 2.52 1.13 -6.46
N GLY A 168 1.92 1.56 -5.36
CA GLY A 168 0.67 2.29 -5.38
C GLY A 168 -0.08 2.21 -4.06
N ASN A 169 -1.32 2.68 -4.07
CA ASN A 169 -2.22 2.65 -2.94
C ASN A 169 -3.51 1.92 -3.32
N SER A 170 -4.04 1.10 -2.42
CA SER A 170 -5.31 0.40 -2.65
C SER A 170 -6.53 1.31 -2.47
N ASP A 171 -6.37 2.45 -1.80
CA ASP A 171 -7.47 3.39 -1.62
C ASP A 171 -7.72 4.19 -2.90
N PRO A 172 -8.97 4.37 -3.31
CA PRO A 172 -9.29 5.25 -4.43
C PRO A 172 -8.94 6.70 -4.09
N VAL A 173 -8.26 7.38 -5.03
CA VAL A 173 -7.89 8.79 -4.87
C VAL A 173 -9.12 9.69 -4.89
N LEU A 174 -10.12 9.29 -5.64
CA LEU A 174 -11.36 10.05 -5.84
C LEU A 174 -12.51 9.06 -5.98
N TYR A 175 -13.61 9.32 -5.29
CA TYR A 175 -14.84 8.56 -5.46
C TYR A 175 -16.05 9.48 -5.38
N GLY A 176 -17.13 9.08 -6.02
CA GLY A 176 -18.31 9.90 -6.07
C GLY A 176 -19.51 9.18 -6.65
N GLY A 177 -20.63 9.88 -6.64
CA GLY A 177 -21.89 9.39 -7.16
C GLY A 177 -22.62 10.47 -7.95
N PHE A 178 -23.35 10.02 -8.95
CA PHE A 178 -24.27 10.86 -9.71
C PHE A 178 -25.64 10.18 -9.72
N GLN A 179 -26.65 10.93 -9.32
CA GLN A 179 -28.03 10.48 -9.31
C GLN A 179 -28.90 11.49 -10.03
N ASN A 180 -29.78 10.98 -10.84
CA ASN A 180 -30.69 11.81 -11.65
C ASN A 180 -32.09 11.21 -11.62
#